data_6ffc75f0868fdc926e01e8b68a991e8d
#
_entry.id   6ffc75f0868fdc926e01e8b68a991e8d
#
_cell.length_a   1.000
_cell.length_b   1.000
_cell.length_c   1.000
_cell.angle_alpha   90.00
_cell.angle_beta   90.00
_cell.angle_gamma   90.00
#
_symmetry.space_group_name_H-M   'P 1'
#
loop_
_entity.id
_entity.type
_entity.pdbx_description
1 polymer ?
#
loop_
_entity_poly.entity_id
_entity_poly.type
_entity_poly.pdbx_seq_one_letter_code
_entity_poly.pdbx_strand_id
1 'polypeptide(L)'
;GGQLKDTTEAIIGLVAASNLQKYNFSKAFIGTNGISEKQGFTTPDTDEAMLKAVAVERSFVAYILADHSKFNKVSAVTFAPLDAGCIVCDRCDDETLKQKSVFKEVV
;
A
#
# COMPACT_ATOMS: atom_id res chain seq x y z
N GLY A 1 -26.41 -10.57 3.45
CA GLY A 1 -25.57 -11.08 2.41
C GLY A 1 -24.34 -10.27 2.18
N GLY A 2 -23.49 -10.79 1.30
CA GLY A 2 -22.21 -10.18 0.98
C GLY A 2 -22.33 -8.76 0.45
N GLN A 3 -23.32 -8.48 -0.39
CA GLN A 3 -23.49 -7.14 -0.96
C GLN A 3 -23.78 -6.08 0.08
N LEU A 4 -24.61 -6.38 1.05
CA LEU A 4 -24.94 -5.42 2.12
C LEU A 4 -23.72 -5.14 2.99
N LYS A 5 -22.97 -6.18 3.32
CA LYS A 5 -21.73 -6.04 4.07
C LYS A 5 -20.69 -5.24 3.29
N ASP A 6 -20.52 -5.51 2.02
CA ASP A 6 -19.56 -4.81 1.16
C ASP A 6 -19.92 -3.32 1.06
N THR A 7 -21.21 -2.99 0.91
CA THR A 7 -21.66 -1.60 0.87
C THR A 7 -21.37 -0.88 2.20
N THR A 8 -21.62 -1.54 3.31
CA THR A 8 -21.36 -0.98 4.64
C THR A 8 -19.87 -0.73 4.85
N GLU A 9 -19.03 -1.69 4.47
CA GLU A 9 -17.59 -1.55 4.57
C GLU A 9 -17.07 -0.41 3.67
N ALA A 10 -17.64 -0.26 2.47
CA ALA A 10 -17.29 0.84 1.57
C ALA A 10 -17.58 2.20 2.19
N ILE A 11 -18.75 2.37 2.81
CA ILE A 11 -19.14 3.62 3.47
C ILE A 11 -18.20 3.91 4.65
N ILE A 12 -17.89 2.90 5.46
CA ILE A 12 -16.97 3.05 6.59
C ILE A 12 -15.58 3.43 6.09
N GLY A 13 -15.11 2.81 5.00
CA GLY A 13 -13.82 3.13 4.39
C GLY A 13 -13.72 4.58 3.93
N LEU A 14 -14.76 5.09 3.28
CA LEU A 14 -14.82 6.48 2.85
C LEU A 14 -14.74 7.46 4.03
N VAL A 15 -15.50 7.19 5.08
CA VAL A 15 -15.50 8.03 6.29
C VAL A 15 -14.13 7.99 6.96
N ALA A 16 -13.52 6.82 7.08
CA ALA A 16 -12.21 6.66 7.68
C ALA A 16 -11.13 7.38 6.86
N ALA A 17 -11.17 7.27 5.53
CA ALA A 17 -10.22 7.95 4.64
C ALA A 17 -10.37 9.48 4.77
N SER A 18 -11.60 9.98 4.80
CA SER A 18 -11.87 11.40 4.99
C SER A 18 -11.33 11.92 6.33
N ASN A 19 -11.46 11.15 7.39
CA ASN A 19 -10.94 11.51 8.71
C ASN A 19 -9.41 11.49 8.74
N LEU A 20 -8.78 10.50 8.12
CA LEU A 20 -7.33 10.39 8.05
C LEU A 20 -6.68 11.59 7.36
N GLN A 21 -7.36 12.19 6.38
CA GLN A 21 -6.86 13.35 5.66
C GLN A 21 -6.62 14.58 6.54
N LYS A 22 -7.20 14.60 7.73
CA LYS A 22 -7.02 15.70 8.69
C LYS A 22 -5.73 15.60 9.49
N TYR A 23 -5.06 14.46 9.44
CA TYR A 23 -3.89 14.19 10.27
C TYR A 23 -2.62 14.21 9.45
N ASN A 24 -1.52 14.55 10.11
CA ASN A 24 -0.17 14.45 9.55
C ASN A 24 0.59 13.44 10.39
N PHE A 25 1.01 12.35 9.76
CA PHE A 25 1.70 11.28 10.46
C PHE A 25 3.20 11.38 10.23
N SER A 26 3.99 11.09 11.26
CA SER A 26 5.44 10.98 11.09
C SER A 26 5.79 9.77 10.23
N LYS A 27 5.18 8.63 10.54
CA LYS A 27 5.42 7.36 9.86
C LYS A 27 4.10 6.61 9.68
N ALA A 28 3.99 5.90 8.58
CA ALA A 28 2.93 4.93 8.36
C ALA A 28 3.55 3.59 7.99
N PHE A 29 2.96 2.52 8.48
CA PHE A 29 3.35 1.14 8.16
C PHE A 29 2.18 0.48 7.46
N ILE A 30 2.36 0.15 6.19
CA ILE A 30 1.25 -0.21 5.30
C ILE A 30 1.58 -1.51 4.58
N GLY A 31 0.70 -2.51 4.74
CA GLY A 31 0.83 -3.76 3.99
C GLY A 31 0.43 -3.59 2.54
N THR A 32 0.96 -4.43 1.67
CA THR A 32 0.59 -4.47 0.26
C THR A 32 0.41 -5.90 -0.20
N ASN A 33 -0.43 -6.11 -1.21
CA ASN A 33 -0.63 -7.42 -1.81
C ASN A 33 0.21 -7.64 -3.05
N GLY A 34 0.63 -6.57 -3.69
CA GLY A 34 1.49 -6.65 -4.86
C GLY A 34 2.39 -5.44 -4.99
N ILE A 35 3.57 -5.67 -5.56
CA ILE A 35 4.56 -4.64 -5.85
C ILE A 35 5.06 -4.88 -7.26
N SER A 36 4.90 -3.90 -8.14
CA SER A 36 5.44 -3.98 -9.49
C SER A 36 6.00 -2.64 -9.93
N GLU A 37 6.96 -2.70 -10.83
CA GLU A 37 7.59 -1.49 -11.37
C GLU A 37 6.56 -0.60 -12.05
N LYS A 38 5.67 -1.19 -12.85
CA LYS A 38 4.69 -0.46 -13.64
C LYS A 38 3.49 0.03 -12.82
N GLN A 39 2.95 -0.85 -11.96
CA GLN A 39 1.70 -0.58 -11.26
C GLN A 39 1.90 -0.03 -9.84
N GLY A 40 3.13 -0.08 -9.33
CA GLY A 40 3.40 0.35 -7.96
C GLY A 40 2.89 -0.63 -6.92
N PHE A 41 2.32 -0.10 -5.87
CA PHE A 41 1.76 -0.88 -4.75
C PHE A 41 0.28 -1.11 -4.97
N THR A 42 -0.14 -2.37 -4.91
CA THR A 42 -1.51 -2.75 -5.23
C THR A 42 -2.15 -3.60 -4.14
N THR A 43 -3.47 -3.54 -4.08
CA THR A 43 -4.31 -4.29 -3.15
C THR A 43 -5.62 -4.66 -3.88
N PRO A 44 -6.30 -5.75 -3.51
CA PRO A 44 -7.50 -6.15 -4.23
C PRO A 44 -8.74 -5.32 -3.91
N ASP A 45 -8.79 -4.68 -2.75
CA ASP A 45 -9.99 -4.01 -2.24
C ASP A 45 -9.89 -2.49 -2.42
N THR A 46 -10.92 -1.90 -3.04
CA THR A 46 -11.00 -0.46 -3.28
C THR A 46 -11.00 0.35 -1.98
N ASP A 47 -11.68 -0.12 -0.95
CA ASP A 47 -11.75 0.59 0.33
C ASP A 47 -10.41 0.59 1.05
N GLU A 48 -9.73 -0.56 1.05
CA GLU A 48 -8.38 -0.65 1.58
C GLU A 48 -7.41 0.23 0.80
N ALA A 49 -7.54 0.25 -0.52
CA ALA A 49 -6.71 1.09 -1.38
C ALA A 49 -6.87 2.57 -1.04
N MET A 50 -8.10 3.00 -0.81
CA MET A 50 -8.41 4.38 -0.45
C MET A 50 -7.76 4.78 0.88
N LEU A 51 -7.90 3.94 1.90
CA LEU A 51 -7.28 4.17 3.21
C LEU A 51 -5.76 4.18 3.12
N LYS A 52 -5.20 3.22 2.41
CA LYS A 52 -3.75 3.11 2.23
C LYS A 52 -3.19 4.30 1.46
N ALA A 53 -3.88 4.75 0.42
CA ALA A 53 -3.47 5.92 -0.36
C ALA A 53 -3.41 7.18 0.51
N VAL A 54 -4.43 7.41 1.32
CA VAL A 54 -4.47 8.56 2.24
C VAL A 54 -3.35 8.45 3.28
N ALA A 55 -3.14 7.28 3.85
CA ALA A 55 -2.09 7.08 4.85
C ALA A 55 -0.70 7.35 4.27
N VAL A 56 -0.44 6.90 3.05
CA VAL A 56 0.82 7.19 2.34
C VAL A 56 0.97 8.69 2.13
N GLU A 57 -0.07 9.32 1.60
CA GLU A 57 -0.05 10.74 1.24
C GLU A 57 0.14 11.65 2.47
N ARG A 58 -0.47 11.29 3.61
CA ARG A 58 -0.43 12.10 4.83
C ARG A 58 0.72 11.76 5.76
N SER A 59 1.61 10.87 5.38
CA SER A 59 2.76 10.48 6.19
C SER A 59 4.03 11.15 5.68
N PHE A 60 4.89 11.55 6.61
CA PHE A 60 6.21 12.06 6.26
C PHE A 60 7.07 10.95 5.64
N VAL A 61 7.00 9.75 6.21
CA VAL A 61 7.63 8.54 5.65
C VAL A 61 6.60 7.40 5.67
N ALA A 62 6.41 6.75 4.54
CA ALA A 62 5.59 5.55 4.44
C ALA A 62 6.50 4.33 4.28
N TYR A 63 6.29 3.32 5.13
CA TYR A 63 6.95 2.02 5.03
C TYR A 63 5.95 1.00 4.51
N ILE A 64 6.29 0.38 3.38
CA ILE A 64 5.42 -0.61 2.74
C ILE A 64 5.94 -1.99 3.11
N LEU A 65 5.14 -2.73 3.85
CA LEU A 65 5.53 -4.03 4.40
C LEU A 65 5.12 -5.14 3.44
N ALA A 66 6.07 -5.97 3.06
CA ALA A 66 5.83 -7.07 2.15
C ALA A 66 6.83 -8.19 2.38
N ASP A 67 6.41 -9.42 2.12
CA ASP A 67 7.34 -10.51 1.95
C ASP A 67 7.71 -10.68 0.47
N HIS A 68 8.70 -11.51 0.18
CA HIS A 68 9.21 -11.70 -1.17
C HIS A 68 8.16 -12.19 -2.17
N SER A 69 7.09 -12.83 -1.70
CA SER A 69 6.05 -13.34 -2.59
C SER A 69 5.20 -12.23 -3.24
N LYS A 70 5.29 -11.01 -2.74
CA LYS A 70 4.51 -9.88 -3.25
C LYS A 70 5.15 -9.18 -4.44
N PHE A 71 6.42 -9.41 -4.69
CA PHE A 71 7.12 -8.78 -5.82
C PHE A 71 6.64 -9.34 -7.16
N ASN A 72 6.50 -8.45 -8.13
CA ASN A 72 6.01 -8.76 -9.48
C ASN A 72 4.59 -9.33 -9.50
N LYS A 73 3.81 -8.99 -8.50
CA LYS A 73 2.38 -9.29 -8.42
C LYS A 73 1.59 -8.01 -8.57
N VAL A 74 0.44 -8.10 -9.23
CA VAL A 74 -0.46 -6.96 -9.43
C VAL A 74 -1.85 -7.35 -8.98
N SER A 75 -2.37 -6.62 -8.00
CA SER A 75 -3.77 -6.74 -7.57
C SER A 75 -4.62 -5.68 -8.26
N ALA A 76 -5.93 -5.71 -8.03
CA ALA A 76 -6.88 -4.94 -8.81
C ALA A 76 -6.72 -3.41 -8.72
N VAL A 77 -6.26 -2.90 -7.58
CA VAL A 77 -6.25 -1.45 -7.33
C VAL A 77 -4.86 -0.99 -6.90
N THR A 78 -4.33 0.01 -7.58
CA THR A 78 -3.09 0.68 -7.16
C THR A 78 -3.42 1.73 -6.11
N PHE A 79 -2.68 1.74 -4.99
CA PHE A 79 -2.86 2.76 -3.96
C PHE A 79 -1.71 3.75 -3.86
N ALA A 80 -0.55 3.44 -4.45
CA ALA A 80 0.58 4.36 -4.47
C ALA A 80 1.59 3.96 -5.53
N PRO A 81 2.32 4.93 -6.10
CA PRO A 81 3.41 4.62 -7.04
C PRO A 81 4.61 4.04 -6.29
N LEU A 82 5.49 3.38 -7.05
CA LEU A 82 6.63 2.66 -6.47
C LEU A 82 7.57 3.55 -5.64
N ASP A 83 7.67 4.82 -5.99
CA ASP A 83 8.54 5.78 -5.30
C ASP A 83 7.91 6.45 -4.08
N ALA A 84 6.66 6.12 -3.76
CA ALA A 84 5.93 6.78 -2.67
C ALA A 84 6.31 6.28 -1.28
N GLY A 85 7.03 5.16 -1.16
CA GLY A 85 7.36 4.60 0.14
C GLY A 85 8.62 3.76 0.13
N CYS A 86 9.10 3.47 1.33
CA CYS A 86 10.23 2.57 1.53
C CYS A 86 9.70 1.14 1.73
N ILE A 87 10.12 0.22 0.87
CA ILE A 87 9.73 -1.18 0.98
C ILE A 87 10.52 -1.84 2.10
N VAL A 88 9.83 -2.48 3.02
CA VAL A 88 10.43 -3.29 4.08
C VAL A 88 10.05 -4.74 3.81
N CYS A 89 11.03 -5.59 3.56
CA CYS A 89 10.79 -6.97 3.14
C CYS A 89 11.85 -7.92 3.71
N ASP A 90 11.56 -9.22 3.60
CA ASP A 90 12.52 -10.27 3.97
C ASP A 90 13.66 -10.37 2.94
N ARG A 91 13.34 -10.33 1.65
CA ARG A 91 14.31 -10.32 0.55
C ARG A 91 13.66 -9.81 -0.73
N CYS A 92 14.47 -9.32 -1.65
CA CYS A 92 14.02 -8.98 -3.00
C CYS A 92 14.98 -9.61 -4.00
N ASP A 93 14.46 -10.50 -4.85
CA ASP A 93 15.24 -11.22 -5.85
C ASP A 93 15.25 -10.51 -7.21
N ASP A 94 14.52 -9.42 -7.37
CA ASP A 94 14.44 -8.65 -8.62
C ASP A 94 15.34 -7.42 -8.54
N GLU A 95 16.51 -7.51 -9.17
CA GLU A 95 17.49 -6.43 -9.16
C GLU A 95 17.01 -5.16 -9.84
N THR A 96 16.20 -5.27 -10.89
CA THR A 96 15.65 -4.11 -11.59
C THR A 96 14.70 -3.34 -10.68
N LEU A 97 13.81 -4.04 -10.02
CA LEU A 97 12.89 -3.45 -9.07
C LEU A 97 13.65 -2.83 -7.88
N LYS A 98 14.67 -3.53 -7.41
CA LYS A 98 15.51 -3.10 -6.30
C LYS A 98 16.20 -1.77 -6.59
N GLN A 99 16.68 -1.57 -7.81
CA GLN A 99 17.33 -0.34 -8.23
C GLN A 99 16.36 0.83 -8.37
N LYS A 100 15.09 0.57 -8.67
CA LYS A 100 14.07 1.59 -8.91
C LYS A 100 13.24 1.94 -7.69
N SER A 101 13.51 1.34 -6.55
CA SER A 101 12.75 1.55 -5.33
C SER A 101 13.69 1.83 -4.15
N VAL A 102 13.13 2.44 -3.12
CA VAL A 102 13.80 2.58 -1.83
C VAL A 102 13.39 1.40 -0.98
N PHE A 103 14.39 0.65 -0.41
CA PHE A 103 14.00 -0.54 0.25
C PHE A 103 14.98 -1.04 1.32
N LYS A 104 14.45 -1.81 2.25
CA LYS A 104 15.17 -2.32 3.38
C LYS A 104 14.83 -3.79 3.59
N GLU A 105 15.85 -4.64 3.55
CA GLU A 105 15.68 -6.04 3.89
C GLU A 105 15.81 -6.21 5.40
N VAL A 106 14.89 -6.98 5.96
CA VAL A 106 14.86 -7.32 7.38
C VAL A 106 15.01 -8.82 7.51
N VAL A 107 16.03 -9.23 8.26
CA VAL A 107 16.35 -10.66 8.43
C VAL A 107 15.72 -11.17 9.73
#